data_edea21cb81576ac2d7f354e449e1efeb
#
_entry.id   edea21cb81576ac2d7f354e449e1efeb
#
_cell.length_a   1.000
_cell.length_b   1.000
_cell.length_c   1.000
_cell.angle_alpha   90.00
_cell.angle_beta   90.00
_cell.angle_gamma   90.00
#
_symmetry.space_group_name_H-M   'P 1'
#
loop_
_entity.id
_entity.type
_entity.pdbx_description
1 polymer ?
#
loop_
_entity_poly.entity_id
_entity_poly.type
_entity_poly.pdbx_seq_one_letter_code
_entity_poly.pdbx_strand_id
1 'polypeptide(L)'
;MPLKPGDKAPDFTLLDQEGNSFTLSKSLKERRVWHFIYFYPKADTPGCTTQACGMRDILGDIDDTVVLGISPDAPAKQAKFDEKYGLGFPLLADQDHAVADAYGAWGEKSMYGKKYQGIIRSAFLIDEDGKVQEAWLKVSPKDTPANLLKSLA
;
A
#
# COMPACT_ATOMS: atom_id res chain seq x y z
N MET A 1 10.31 13.27 -6.13
CA MET A 1 9.51 14.07 -5.18
C MET A 1 8.35 13.24 -4.64
N PRO A 2 8.15 13.19 -3.34
CA PRO A 2 7.00 12.49 -2.78
C PRO A 2 5.69 13.14 -3.20
N LEU A 3 4.65 12.34 -3.34
CA LEU A 3 3.32 12.84 -3.64
C LEU A 3 2.75 13.60 -2.44
N LYS A 4 1.93 14.59 -2.72
CA LYS A 4 1.25 15.38 -1.70
C LYS A 4 -0.23 15.51 -2.04
N PRO A 5 -1.07 15.93 -1.08
CA PRO A 5 -2.49 16.16 -1.37
C PRO A 5 -2.69 17.09 -2.56
N GLY A 6 -3.60 16.73 -3.44
CA GLY A 6 -3.88 17.45 -4.68
C GLY A 6 -3.15 16.92 -5.91
N ASP A 7 -2.08 16.16 -5.73
CA ASP A 7 -1.36 15.55 -6.84
C ASP A 7 -2.17 14.41 -7.46
N LYS A 8 -1.97 14.19 -8.76
CA LYS A 8 -2.55 13.00 -9.40
C LYS A 8 -1.73 11.78 -9.03
N ALA A 9 -2.40 10.71 -8.57
CA ALA A 9 -1.73 9.47 -8.25
C ALA A 9 -1.22 8.80 -9.54
N PRO A 10 0.07 8.40 -9.59
CA PRO A 10 0.59 7.65 -10.73
C PRO A 10 -0.19 6.36 -10.96
N ASP A 11 -0.56 6.10 -12.21
CA ASP A 11 -1.22 4.85 -12.57
C ASP A 11 -0.20 3.71 -12.60
N PHE A 12 -0.69 2.50 -12.41
CA PHE A 12 0.16 1.31 -12.45
C PHE A 12 -0.65 0.06 -12.73
N THR A 13 0.06 -0.99 -13.18
CA THR A 13 -0.48 -2.35 -13.29
C THR A 13 0.50 -3.29 -12.63
N LEU A 14 0.03 -4.02 -11.62
CA LEU A 14 0.82 -4.99 -10.87
C LEU A 14 0.02 -6.28 -10.70
N LEU A 15 0.73 -7.40 -10.51
CA LEU A 15 0.09 -8.68 -10.20
C LEU A 15 -0.26 -8.74 -8.71
N ASP A 16 -1.44 -9.27 -8.40
CA ASP A 16 -1.84 -9.54 -7.02
C ASP A 16 -1.35 -10.93 -6.58
N GLN A 17 -1.70 -11.34 -5.36
CA GLN A 17 -1.27 -12.62 -4.79
C GLN A 17 -1.85 -13.85 -5.49
N GLU A 18 -2.86 -13.67 -6.31
CA GLU A 18 -3.45 -14.75 -7.11
C GLU A 18 -2.89 -14.77 -8.54
N GLY A 19 -1.97 -13.87 -8.88
CA GLY A 19 -1.40 -13.75 -10.19
C GLY A 19 -2.25 -12.98 -11.20
N ASN A 20 -3.30 -12.33 -10.73
CA ASN A 20 -4.16 -11.50 -11.60
C ASN A 20 -3.64 -10.07 -11.66
N SER A 21 -3.80 -9.42 -12.81
CA SER A 21 -3.39 -8.04 -12.99
C SER A 21 -4.35 -7.08 -12.30
N PHE A 22 -3.79 -6.11 -11.59
CA PHE A 22 -4.54 -5.00 -11.00
C PHE A 22 -4.04 -3.70 -11.61
N THR A 23 -4.95 -2.91 -12.19
CA THR A 23 -4.63 -1.60 -12.76
C THR A 23 -5.39 -0.53 -11.98
N LEU A 24 -4.68 0.45 -11.42
CA LEU A 24 -5.29 1.48 -10.57
C LEU A 24 -6.36 2.27 -11.31
N SER A 25 -6.05 2.80 -12.49
CA SER A 25 -6.99 3.61 -13.27
C SER A 25 -8.27 2.85 -13.61
N LYS A 26 -8.14 1.56 -13.92
CA LYS A 26 -9.29 0.70 -14.22
C LYS A 26 -10.16 0.50 -12.99
N SER A 27 -9.56 0.23 -11.84
CA SER A 27 -10.30 0.05 -10.59
C SER A 27 -11.04 1.31 -10.18
N LEU A 28 -10.39 2.47 -10.29
CA LEU A 28 -11.01 3.77 -10.00
C LEU A 28 -12.22 4.02 -10.91
N LYS A 29 -12.08 3.74 -12.20
CA LYS A 29 -13.14 3.95 -13.20
C LYS A 29 -14.33 3.02 -12.97
N GLU A 30 -14.08 1.75 -12.68
CA GLU A 30 -15.13 0.73 -12.52
C GLU A 30 -15.83 0.81 -11.17
N ARG A 31 -15.09 1.05 -10.09
CA ARG A 31 -15.62 1.01 -8.73
C ARG A 31 -16.07 2.36 -8.21
N ARG A 32 -15.47 3.45 -8.69
CA ARG A 32 -15.81 4.83 -8.30
C ARG A 32 -15.77 5.05 -6.79
N VAL A 33 -14.79 4.44 -6.13
CA VAL A 33 -14.58 4.57 -4.67
C VAL A 33 -13.15 4.99 -4.38
N TRP A 34 -12.91 5.46 -3.16
CA TRP A 34 -11.57 5.84 -2.74
C TRP A 34 -10.69 4.60 -2.59
N HIS A 35 -9.40 4.77 -2.81
CA HIS A 35 -8.40 3.71 -2.68
C HIS A 35 -7.35 4.12 -1.68
N PHE A 36 -7.03 3.21 -0.75
CA PHE A 36 -5.96 3.39 0.20
C PHE A 36 -4.82 2.47 -0.18
N ILE A 37 -3.66 3.06 -0.51
CA ILE A 37 -2.47 2.32 -0.95
C ILE A 37 -1.40 2.50 0.12
N TYR A 38 -0.83 1.38 0.60
CA TYR A 38 0.31 1.48 1.49
C TYR A 38 1.47 0.62 0.98
N PHE A 39 2.68 1.11 1.19
CA PHE A 39 3.92 0.43 0.80
C PHE A 39 4.61 -0.14 2.02
N TYR A 40 5.02 -1.41 1.95
CA TYR A 40 5.71 -2.08 3.04
C TYR A 40 6.94 -2.83 2.47
N PRO A 41 8.02 -2.96 3.28
CA PRO A 41 9.29 -3.46 2.73
C PRO A 41 9.35 -4.96 2.48
N LYS A 42 8.68 -5.80 3.30
CA LYS A 42 8.82 -7.25 3.15
C LYS A 42 7.70 -8.02 3.83
N ALA A 43 7.04 -8.89 3.06
CA ALA A 43 5.96 -9.73 3.56
C ALA A 43 6.43 -10.61 4.75
N ASP A 44 5.52 -10.82 5.69
CA ASP A 44 5.71 -11.69 6.86
C ASP A 44 6.89 -11.31 7.78
N THR A 45 7.22 -10.02 7.83
CA THR A 45 8.10 -9.47 8.87
C THR A 45 7.25 -8.86 9.98
N PRO A 46 7.78 -8.69 11.21
CA PRO A 46 6.96 -8.25 12.36
C PRO A 46 6.19 -6.95 12.11
N GLY A 47 6.85 -5.91 11.61
CA GLY A 47 6.19 -4.62 11.35
C GLY A 47 5.16 -4.72 10.23
N CYS A 48 5.49 -5.40 9.15
CA CYS A 48 4.57 -5.55 8.02
C CYS A 48 3.37 -6.42 8.39
N THR A 49 3.57 -7.42 9.24
CA THR A 49 2.48 -8.25 9.76
C THR A 49 1.54 -7.43 10.64
N THR A 50 2.08 -6.62 11.56
CA THR A 50 1.29 -5.72 12.39
C THR A 50 0.44 -4.78 11.53
N GLN A 51 1.05 -4.18 10.52
CA GLN A 51 0.36 -3.27 9.60
C GLN A 51 -0.76 -3.98 8.82
N ALA A 52 -0.44 -5.12 8.22
CA ALA A 52 -1.40 -5.86 7.39
C ALA A 52 -2.57 -6.39 8.22
N CYS A 53 -2.30 -6.96 9.39
CA CYS A 53 -3.36 -7.46 10.28
C CYS A 53 -4.23 -6.32 10.80
N GLY A 54 -3.64 -5.17 11.10
CA GLY A 54 -4.39 -3.98 11.49
C GLY A 54 -5.33 -3.49 10.38
N MET A 55 -4.87 -3.52 9.14
CA MET A 55 -5.70 -3.17 7.99
C MET A 55 -6.84 -4.19 7.81
N ARG A 56 -6.51 -5.50 7.93
CA ARG A 56 -7.52 -6.56 7.87
C ARG A 56 -8.65 -6.31 8.87
N ASP A 57 -8.29 -5.92 10.09
CA ASP A 57 -9.24 -5.80 11.19
C ASP A 57 -10.23 -4.64 11.01
N ILE A 58 -9.89 -3.65 10.17
CA ILE A 58 -10.79 -2.51 9.93
C ILE A 58 -11.57 -2.60 8.62
N LEU A 59 -11.38 -3.66 7.80
CA LEU A 59 -12.04 -3.76 6.49
C LEU A 59 -13.56 -3.64 6.58
N GLY A 60 -14.16 -4.20 7.62
CA GLY A 60 -15.61 -4.10 7.83
C GLY A 60 -16.11 -2.69 8.16
N ASP A 61 -15.22 -1.81 8.58
CA ASP A 61 -15.54 -0.43 8.94
C ASP A 61 -15.32 0.55 7.79
N ILE A 62 -14.78 0.08 6.65
CA ILE A 62 -14.41 0.92 5.51
C ILE A 62 -14.89 0.31 4.19
N ASP A 63 -16.15 -0.15 4.14
CA ASP A 63 -16.72 -0.88 3.00
C ASP A 63 -16.55 -0.17 1.65
N ASP A 64 -16.56 1.16 1.65
CA ASP A 64 -16.47 1.97 0.42
C ASP A 64 -15.05 2.34 0.02
N THR A 65 -14.05 1.74 0.67
CA THR A 65 -12.64 2.03 0.38
C THR A 65 -11.90 0.76 0.00
N VAL A 66 -11.20 0.79 -1.13
CA VAL A 66 -10.35 -0.33 -1.56
C VAL A 66 -8.99 -0.18 -0.88
N VAL A 67 -8.53 -1.26 -0.24
CA VAL A 67 -7.20 -1.30 0.41
C VAL A 67 -6.25 -2.10 -0.46
N LEU A 68 -5.07 -1.55 -0.71
CA LEU A 68 -4.02 -2.19 -1.51
C LEU A 68 -2.70 -2.14 -0.75
N GLY A 69 -2.09 -3.31 -0.49
CA GLY A 69 -0.75 -3.38 0.05
C GLY A 69 0.24 -3.62 -1.09
N ILE A 70 1.36 -2.90 -1.11
CA ILE A 70 2.36 -3.02 -2.17
C ILE A 70 3.73 -3.24 -1.56
N SER A 71 4.45 -4.27 -2.04
CA SER A 71 5.82 -4.54 -1.63
C SER A 71 6.63 -5.10 -2.80
N PRO A 72 7.97 -5.16 -2.70
CA PRO A 72 8.81 -5.78 -3.73
C PRO A 72 8.74 -7.30 -3.79
N ASP A 73 7.96 -7.92 -2.90
CA ASP A 73 7.84 -9.38 -2.88
C ASP A 73 7.15 -9.92 -4.12
N ALA A 74 7.52 -11.16 -4.53
CA ALA A 74 6.86 -11.85 -5.63
C ALA A 74 5.44 -12.27 -5.27
N PRO A 75 4.54 -12.48 -6.25
CA PRO A 75 3.16 -12.91 -5.96
C PRO A 75 3.06 -14.14 -5.06
N ALA A 76 3.95 -15.12 -5.23
CA ALA A 76 3.95 -16.33 -4.40
C ALA A 76 4.19 -16.03 -2.92
N LYS A 77 5.07 -15.08 -2.60
CA LYS A 77 5.32 -14.66 -1.20
C LYS A 77 4.13 -13.90 -0.65
N GLN A 78 3.51 -13.06 -1.46
CA GLN A 78 2.30 -12.34 -1.08
C GLN A 78 1.16 -13.32 -0.80
N ALA A 79 1.02 -14.38 -1.62
CA ALA A 79 0.00 -15.40 -1.41
C ALA A 79 0.18 -16.13 -0.07
N LYS A 80 1.42 -16.47 0.28
CA LYS A 80 1.71 -17.12 1.57
C LYS A 80 1.40 -16.20 2.74
N PHE A 81 1.71 -14.92 2.62
CA PHE A 81 1.43 -13.92 3.64
C PHE A 81 -0.08 -13.79 3.87
N ASP A 82 -0.84 -13.65 2.78
CA ASP A 82 -2.30 -13.57 2.83
C ASP A 82 -2.91 -14.83 3.44
N GLU A 83 -2.47 -16.01 3.00
CA GLU A 83 -2.96 -17.29 3.51
C GLU A 83 -2.71 -17.43 5.01
N LYS A 84 -1.52 -17.06 5.45
CA LYS A 84 -1.13 -17.20 6.87
C LYS A 84 -1.98 -16.35 7.79
N TYR A 85 -2.35 -15.15 7.38
CA TYR A 85 -3.05 -14.19 8.24
C TYR A 85 -4.48 -13.87 7.80
N GLY A 86 -4.94 -14.41 6.67
CA GLY A 86 -6.31 -14.17 6.19
C GLY A 86 -6.58 -12.67 5.96
N LEU A 87 -5.74 -12.01 5.19
CA LEU A 87 -5.75 -10.54 5.09
C LEU A 87 -7.00 -9.97 4.41
N GLY A 88 -7.47 -10.61 3.34
CA GLY A 88 -8.73 -10.24 2.70
C GLY A 88 -8.69 -9.01 1.80
N PHE A 89 -7.50 -8.54 1.42
CA PHE A 89 -7.34 -7.44 0.47
C PHE A 89 -6.16 -7.73 -0.47
N PRO A 90 -6.10 -7.08 -1.66
CA PRO A 90 -5.03 -7.34 -2.60
C PRO A 90 -3.65 -6.94 -2.07
N LEU A 91 -2.68 -7.83 -2.30
CA LEU A 91 -1.26 -7.57 -2.06
C LEU A 91 -0.59 -7.55 -3.42
N LEU A 92 -0.03 -6.42 -3.82
CA LEU A 92 0.50 -6.22 -5.16
C LEU A 92 2.02 -6.36 -5.18
N ALA A 93 2.52 -7.03 -6.21
CA ALA A 93 3.95 -7.34 -6.35
C ALA A 93 4.65 -6.29 -7.20
N ASP A 94 5.39 -5.40 -6.57
CA ASP A 94 6.19 -4.35 -7.22
C ASP A 94 7.67 -4.75 -7.18
N GLN A 95 8.00 -5.85 -7.87
CA GLN A 95 9.30 -6.52 -7.75
C GLN A 95 10.49 -5.64 -8.14
N ASP A 96 10.32 -4.72 -9.08
CA ASP A 96 11.35 -3.78 -9.52
C ASP A 96 11.25 -2.42 -8.83
N HIS A 97 10.37 -2.28 -7.83
CA HIS A 97 10.09 -1.05 -7.06
C HIS A 97 9.76 0.20 -7.90
N ALA A 98 9.35 0.00 -9.15
CA ALA A 98 9.03 1.13 -10.03
C ALA A 98 7.83 1.94 -9.53
N VAL A 99 6.79 1.28 -9.01
CA VAL A 99 5.62 1.96 -8.46
C VAL A 99 5.99 2.69 -7.16
N ALA A 100 6.76 2.05 -6.28
CA ALA A 100 7.24 2.69 -5.07
C ALA A 100 8.03 3.95 -5.40
N ASP A 101 8.91 3.89 -6.41
CA ASP A 101 9.66 5.05 -6.89
C ASP A 101 8.73 6.17 -7.35
N ALA A 102 7.72 5.84 -8.17
CA ALA A 102 6.77 6.81 -8.70
C ALA A 102 5.99 7.53 -7.59
N TYR A 103 5.72 6.81 -6.47
CA TYR A 103 4.99 7.37 -5.33
C TYR A 103 5.91 8.03 -4.29
N GLY A 104 7.22 8.02 -4.50
CA GLY A 104 8.17 8.57 -3.54
C GLY A 104 8.37 7.69 -2.31
N ALA A 105 8.02 6.41 -2.41
CA ALA A 105 8.12 5.44 -1.30
C ALA A 105 9.37 4.57 -1.40
N TRP A 106 10.32 4.93 -2.22
CA TRP A 106 11.62 4.26 -2.36
C TRP A 106 12.73 5.27 -2.15
N GLY A 107 13.68 4.95 -1.31
CA GLY A 107 14.78 5.87 -1.06
C GLY A 107 15.80 5.34 -0.08
N GLU A 108 16.65 6.23 0.40
CA GLU A 108 17.72 5.89 1.30
C GLU A 108 17.20 5.60 2.71
N LYS A 109 17.63 4.48 3.26
CA LYS A 109 17.35 4.07 4.64
C LYS A 109 18.66 3.82 5.36
N SER A 110 18.61 3.85 6.69
CA SER A 110 19.78 3.62 7.52
C SER A 110 19.47 2.57 8.58
N MET A 111 20.40 1.62 8.77
CA MET A 111 20.29 0.61 9.82
C MET A 111 21.69 0.32 10.36
N TYR A 112 21.87 0.48 11.67
CA TYR A 112 23.16 0.26 12.34
C TYR A 112 24.31 1.05 11.68
N GLY A 113 24.04 2.28 11.27
CA GLY A 113 25.02 3.15 10.63
C GLY A 113 25.27 2.87 9.16
N LYS A 114 24.66 1.85 8.60
CA LYS A 114 24.76 1.52 7.17
C LYS A 114 23.59 2.09 6.40
N LYS A 115 23.90 2.70 5.26
CA LYS A 115 22.87 3.25 4.36
C LYS A 115 22.58 2.26 3.24
N TYR A 116 21.30 2.15 2.88
CA TYR A 116 20.85 1.28 1.77
C TYR A 116 19.61 1.86 1.15
N GLN A 117 19.29 1.40 -0.06
CA GLN A 117 18.04 1.78 -0.74
C GLN A 117 16.95 0.78 -0.42
N GLY A 118 15.75 1.26 -0.15
CA GLY A 118 14.63 0.38 0.18
C GLY A 118 13.31 1.12 0.26
N ILE A 119 12.26 0.37 0.59
CA ILE A 119 10.92 0.92 0.76
C ILE A 119 10.86 1.80 2.00
N ILE A 120 10.41 3.02 1.81
CA ILE A 120 10.03 3.92 2.90
C ILE A 120 8.56 3.66 3.16
N ARG A 121 8.23 3.09 4.33
CA ARG A 121 6.86 2.73 4.68
C ARG A 121 5.96 3.96 4.60
N SER A 122 5.09 3.99 3.61
CA SER A 122 4.27 5.16 3.28
C SER A 122 2.86 4.73 2.92
N ALA A 123 1.90 5.64 3.04
CA ALA A 123 0.51 5.36 2.66
C ALA A 123 -0.09 6.57 1.97
N PHE A 124 -1.05 6.31 1.09
CA PHE A 124 -1.70 7.35 0.28
C PHE A 124 -3.19 7.04 0.18
N LEU A 125 -4.02 8.04 0.44
CA LEU A 125 -5.46 7.94 0.25
C LEU A 125 -5.81 8.68 -1.04
N ILE A 126 -6.45 7.99 -1.97
CA ILE A 126 -6.74 8.48 -3.33
C ILE A 126 -8.25 8.50 -3.53
N ASP A 127 -8.78 9.61 -4.03
CA ASP A 127 -10.21 9.73 -4.29
C ASP A 127 -10.63 9.05 -5.61
N GLU A 128 -11.92 9.06 -5.91
CA GLU A 128 -12.46 8.40 -7.11
C GLU A 128 -11.99 9.03 -8.43
N ASP A 129 -11.45 10.23 -8.38
CA ASP A 129 -10.89 10.91 -9.56
C ASP A 129 -9.38 10.66 -9.73
N GLY A 130 -8.79 9.88 -8.81
CA GLY A 130 -7.37 9.55 -8.88
C GLY A 130 -6.46 10.59 -8.28
N LYS A 131 -6.99 11.51 -7.47
CA LYS A 131 -6.18 12.53 -6.78
C LYS A 131 -5.85 12.11 -5.36
N VAL A 132 -4.63 12.40 -4.93
CA VAL A 132 -4.18 12.14 -3.57
C VAL A 132 -4.91 13.08 -2.61
N GLN A 133 -5.60 12.50 -1.63
CA GLN A 133 -6.28 13.26 -0.56
C GLN A 133 -5.40 13.39 0.66
N GLU A 134 -4.66 12.33 1.00
CA GLU A 134 -3.73 12.31 2.12
C GLU A 134 -2.49 11.51 1.74
N ALA A 135 -1.35 11.94 2.25
CA ALA A 135 -0.08 11.24 2.08
C ALA A 135 0.63 11.16 3.43
N TRP A 136 0.99 9.94 3.83
CA TRP A 136 1.73 9.70 5.07
C TRP A 136 3.07 9.09 4.71
N LEU A 137 4.14 9.86 4.86
CA LEU A 137 5.50 9.37 4.64
C LEU A 137 6.07 8.89 5.96
N LYS A 138 6.79 7.77 5.93
CA LYS A 138 7.38 7.16 7.13
C LYS A 138 6.32 6.83 8.20
N VAL A 139 5.18 6.30 7.75
CA VAL A 139 4.09 5.92 8.65
C VAL A 139 4.47 4.67 9.46
N SER A 140 4.08 4.62 10.73
CA SER A 140 4.32 3.43 11.54
C SER A 140 3.31 2.33 11.23
N PRO A 141 3.69 1.04 11.40
CA PRO A 141 2.78 -0.07 11.14
C PRO A 141 1.46 0.01 11.88
N LYS A 142 1.49 0.29 13.17
CA LYS A 142 0.27 0.33 14.00
C LYS A 142 -0.59 1.55 13.76
N ASP A 143 0.00 2.65 13.30
CA ASP A 143 -0.74 3.89 13.05
C ASP A 143 -1.42 3.92 11.69
N THR A 144 -1.07 3.02 10.77
CA THR A 144 -1.62 2.99 9.42
C THR A 144 -3.15 2.82 9.41
N PRO A 145 -3.74 1.83 10.12
CA PRO A 145 -5.20 1.71 10.15
C PRO A 145 -5.87 2.92 10.82
N ALA A 146 -5.31 3.40 11.91
CA ALA A 146 -5.88 4.54 12.64
C ALA A 146 -5.89 5.81 11.78
N ASN A 147 -4.82 6.04 11.01
CA ASN A 147 -4.74 7.19 10.11
C ASN A 147 -5.83 7.14 9.04
N LEU A 148 -6.07 5.96 8.46
CA LEU A 148 -7.12 5.80 7.46
C LEU A 148 -8.49 6.05 8.05
N LEU A 149 -8.81 5.43 9.19
CA LEU A 149 -10.10 5.62 9.85
C LEU A 149 -10.36 7.09 10.17
N LYS A 150 -9.34 7.80 10.65
CA LYS A 150 -9.45 9.22 10.96
C LYS A 150 -9.76 10.05 9.70
N SER A 151 -9.13 9.73 8.58
CA SER A 151 -9.34 10.46 7.31
C SER A 151 -10.70 10.21 6.70
N LEU A 152 -11.31 9.06 6.98
CA LEU A 152 -12.63 8.70 6.45
C LEU A 152 -13.77 9.13 7.37
N ALA A 153 -13.46 9.56 8.57
CA ALA A 153 -14.47 9.98 9.54
C ALA A 153 -15.17 11.28 9.17
#